data_b2636330bb71531b0f5289eee31602df
#
_entry.id   b2636330bb71531b0f5289eee31602df
#
_cell.length_a   1.000
_cell.length_b   1.000
_cell.length_c   1.000
_cell.angle_alpha   90.00
_cell.angle_beta   90.00
_cell.angle_gamma   90.00
#
_symmetry.space_group_name_H-M   'P 1'
#
loop_
_entity.id
_entity.type
_entity.pdbx_description
1 polymer ?
#
loop_
_entity_poly.entity_id
_entity_poly.type
_entity_poly.pdbx_seq_one_letter_code
_entity_poly.pdbx_strand_id
1 'polypeptide(L)'
;MQCRKADVPEMWYNAGVSEMCMMDEIRAKRDEIYAIARKHKAEKLWVFGSCARREERPDSDVDFLVKFSPDVSFRDYDLIENSFSALLGRGVDIVSSSVLPNAPRFANRVCREAVAI
;
A
#
# COMPACT_ATOMS: atom_id res chain seq x y z
N MET A 1 16.73 1.19 9.23
CA MET A 1 16.86 1.81 8.47
C MET A 1 16.07 1.74 7.34
N GLN A 2 16.08 2.10 6.64
CA GLN A 2 15.19 2.28 5.67
C GLN A 2 15.82 2.46 4.39
N CYS A 3 15.07 2.52 3.38
CA CYS A 3 15.56 2.73 2.04
C CYS A 3 15.88 4.20 1.86
N ARG A 4 17.06 4.59 2.31
CA ARG A 4 17.44 5.98 2.22
C ARG A 4 18.34 6.19 1.07
N LYS A 5 17.84 6.78 0.03
CA LYS A 5 18.62 7.03 -1.15
C LYS A 5 19.70 8.05 -0.95
N ALA A 6 19.48 8.96 -0.04
CA ALA A 6 20.46 10.00 0.22
C ALA A 6 21.76 9.47 0.75
N ASP A 7 21.74 8.25 1.31
CA ASP A 7 22.93 7.66 1.92
C ASP A 7 23.73 6.79 0.98
N VAL A 8 23.31 6.65 -0.29
CA VAL A 8 24.03 5.77 -1.21
C VAL A 8 24.55 6.56 -2.39
N PRO A 9 25.64 6.09 -3.00
CA PRO A 9 26.17 6.74 -4.19
C PRO A 9 25.18 6.70 -5.34
N GLU A 10 25.21 7.72 -6.15
CA GLU A 10 24.31 7.80 -7.28
C GLU A 10 24.45 6.60 -8.21
N MET A 11 25.64 6.06 -8.35
CA MET A 11 25.87 4.93 -9.21
C MET A 11 25.05 3.70 -8.80
N TRP A 12 24.66 3.60 -7.55
CA TRP A 12 23.86 2.48 -7.08
C TRP A 12 22.45 2.55 -7.62
N TYR A 13 21.93 3.76 -7.78
CA TYR A 13 20.63 3.90 -8.41
C TYR A 13 20.70 3.51 -9.86
N ASN A 14 21.78 3.88 -10.52
CA ASN A 14 21.96 3.62 -11.94
C ASN A 14 22.28 2.16 -12.23
N ALA A 15 22.53 1.38 -11.20
CA ALA A 15 22.79 -0.04 -11.39
C ALA A 15 21.53 -0.82 -11.75
N GLY A 16 20.41 -0.13 -11.87
CA GLY A 16 19.18 -0.77 -12.29
C GLY A 16 18.44 -1.47 -11.20
N VAL A 17 18.98 -1.46 -10.02
CA VAL A 17 18.32 -2.08 -8.87
C VAL A 17 17.41 -1.05 -8.26
N SER A 18 16.17 -1.42 -8.04
CA SER A 18 15.27 -0.53 -7.36
C SER A 18 15.65 -0.49 -5.90
N GLU A 19 16.26 0.58 -5.50
CA GLU A 19 16.63 0.78 -4.11
C GLU A 19 15.52 1.44 -3.33
N MET A 20 14.48 1.89 -4.00
CA MET A 20 13.36 2.52 -3.35
C MET A 20 12.52 1.44 -2.68
N CYS A 21 12.32 1.55 -1.38
CA CYS A 21 11.42 0.61 -0.73
C CYS A 21 9.99 0.96 -1.13
N MET A 22 9.11 -0.03 -0.96
CA MET A 22 7.74 0.11 -1.47
C MET A 22 7.01 1.28 -0.83
N MET A 23 7.25 1.58 0.45
CA MET A 23 6.62 2.73 1.09
C MET A 23 7.00 4.04 0.41
N ASP A 24 8.25 4.18 0.04
CA ASP A 24 8.69 5.39 -0.65
C ASP A 24 8.06 5.49 -2.03
N GLU A 25 7.96 4.37 -2.72
CA GLU A 25 7.34 4.32 -4.03
C GLU A 25 5.85 4.64 -3.95
N ILE A 26 5.17 4.11 -2.94
CA ILE A 26 3.77 4.40 -2.72
C ILE A 26 3.55 5.88 -2.46
N ARG A 27 4.41 6.48 -1.64
CA ARG A 27 4.29 7.91 -1.35
C ARG A 27 4.58 8.78 -2.56
N ALA A 28 5.52 8.34 -3.39
CA ALA A 28 5.83 9.06 -4.63
C ALA A 28 4.65 9.02 -5.60
N LYS A 29 3.85 7.97 -5.55
CA LYS A 29 2.70 7.79 -6.44
C LYS A 29 1.37 8.07 -5.73
N ARG A 30 1.42 8.75 -4.61
CA ARG A 30 0.24 8.99 -3.77
C ARG A 30 -0.91 9.61 -4.54
N ASP A 31 -0.65 10.60 -5.37
CA ASP A 31 -1.72 11.28 -6.10
C ASP A 31 -2.40 10.35 -7.09
N GLU A 32 -1.62 9.51 -7.76
CA GLU A 32 -2.17 8.53 -8.69
C GLU A 32 -2.98 7.47 -7.95
N ILE A 33 -2.47 7.04 -6.79
CA ILE A 33 -3.15 6.05 -5.96
C ILE A 33 -4.49 6.60 -5.50
N TYR A 34 -4.52 7.84 -5.01
CA TYR A 34 -5.78 8.43 -4.56
C TYR A 34 -6.74 8.74 -5.69
N ALA A 35 -6.22 9.05 -6.87
CA ALA A 35 -7.10 9.24 -8.03
C ALA A 35 -7.84 7.94 -8.37
N ILE A 36 -7.14 6.82 -8.34
CA ILE A 36 -7.75 5.51 -8.55
C ILE A 36 -8.72 5.18 -7.42
N ALA A 37 -8.29 5.42 -6.20
CA ALA A 37 -9.10 5.10 -5.02
C ALA A 37 -10.44 5.82 -5.03
N ARG A 38 -10.41 7.12 -5.30
CA ARG A 38 -11.63 7.91 -5.32
C ARG A 38 -12.59 7.49 -6.42
N LYS A 39 -12.05 7.05 -7.54
CA LYS A 39 -12.86 6.56 -8.63
C LYS A 39 -13.65 5.31 -8.22
N HIS A 40 -13.14 4.55 -7.27
CA HIS A 40 -13.75 3.31 -6.82
C HIS A 40 -14.24 3.38 -5.38
N LYS A 41 -14.59 4.57 -4.92
CA LYS A 41 -15.30 4.80 -3.65
C LYS A 41 -14.46 4.55 -2.40
N ALA A 42 -13.15 4.60 -2.53
CA ALA A 42 -12.26 4.55 -1.39
C ALA A 42 -12.03 5.97 -0.87
N GLU A 43 -12.19 6.15 0.43
CA GLU A 43 -12.07 7.46 1.05
C GLU A 43 -10.73 7.68 1.70
N LYS A 44 -10.15 6.63 2.26
CA LYS A 44 -8.87 6.73 2.94
C LYS A 44 -8.09 5.44 2.82
N LEU A 45 -6.77 5.57 2.81
CA LEU A 45 -5.87 4.45 2.58
C LEU A 45 -4.78 4.41 3.63
N TRP A 46 -4.45 3.21 4.06
CA TRP A 46 -3.29 2.92 4.89
C TRP A 46 -2.55 1.73 4.30
N VAL A 47 -1.27 1.66 4.57
CA VAL A 47 -0.47 0.46 4.25
C VAL A 47 -0.13 -0.21 5.56
N PHE A 48 -0.21 -1.53 5.60
CA PHE A 48 0.19 -2.29 6.77
C PHE A 48 0.99 -3.51 6.31
N GLY A 49 1.41 -4.34 7.26
CA GLY A 49 2.17 -5.53 6.95
C GLY A 49 3.63 -5.22 6.68
N SER A 50 4.28 -6.09 5.91
CA SER A 50 5.74 -6.01 5.71
C SER A 50 6.16 -4.71 5.05
N CYS A 51 5.37 -4.18 4.12
CA CYS A 51 5.70 -2.91 3.48
C CYS A 51 5.71 -1.76 4.46
N ALA A 52 4.71 -1.72 5.36
CA ALA A 52 4.64 -0.66 6.37
C ALA A 52 5.83 -0.75 7.34
N ARG A 53 6.29 -1.96 7.63
CA ARG A 53 7.44 -2.17 8.50
C ARG A 53 8.77 -2.00 7.77
N ARG A 54 8.73 -1.78 6.47
CA ARG A 54 9.91 -1.68 5.61
C ARG A 54 10.74 -2.97 5.62
N GLU A 55 10.04 -4.10 5.69
CA GLU A 55 10.64 -5.44 5.69
C GLU A 55 10.23 -6.25 4.49
N GLU A 56 9.66 -5.60 3.48
CA GLU A 56 9.18 -6.32 2.32
C GLU A 56 10.32 -6.94 1.53
N ARG A 57 9.98 -8.04 0.84
CA ARG A 57 10.88 -8.72 -0.09
C ARG A 57 10.40 -8.44 -1.51
N PRO A 58 11.23 -8.73 -2.52
CA PRO A 58 10.82 -8.46 -3.90
C PRO A 58 9.52 -9.12 -4.31
N ASP A 59 9.16 -10.24 -3.69
CA ASP A 59 7.94 -10.97 -4.00
C ASP A 59 6.82 -10.73 -2.98
N SER A 60 7.02 -9.81 -2.04
CA SER A 60 5.98 -9.51 -1.04
C SER A 60 4.83 -8.74 -1.66
N ASP A 61 3.62 -9.06 -1.22
CA ASP A 61 2.44 -8.29 -1.61
C ASP A 61 2.36 -7.02 -0.76
N VAL A 62 1.69 -6.03 -1.30
CA VAL A 62 1.42 -4.79 -0.58
C VAL A 62 0.03 -4.89 0.02
N ASP A 63 -0.06 -4.71 1.33
CA ASP A 63 -1.33 -4.80 2.05
C ASP A 63 -1.89 -3.41 2.30
N PHE A 64 -3.02 -3.11 1.68
CA PHE A 64 -3.71 -1.84 1.89
C PHE A 64 -4.93 -2.05 2.78
N LEU A 65 -5.07 -1.19 3.75
CA LEU A 65 -6.31 -1.07 4.50
C LEU A 65 -7.06 0.13 3.92
N VAL A 66 -8.30 -0.06 3.56
CA VAL A 66 -9.06 0.95 2.83
C VAL A 66 -10.38 1.23 3.53
N LYS A 67 -10.66 2.50 3.74
CA LYS A 67 -11.98 2.90 4.18
C LYS A 67 -12.81 3.23 2.96
N PHE A 68 -13.82 2.41 2.71
CA PHE A 68 -14.71 2.60 1.56
C PHE A 68 -15.97 3.34 1.96
N SER A 69 -16.55 4.01 0.97
CA SER A 69 -17.87 4.57 1.09
C SER A 69 -18.90 3.43 1.24
N PRO A 70 -20.05 3.67 1.89
CA PRO A 70 -21.04 2.61 2.10
C PRO A 70 -21.59 1.98 0.83
N ASP A 71 -21.53 2.68 -0.29
CA ASP A 71 -22.05 2.18 -1.55
C ASP A 71 -21.04 1.40 -2.39
N VAL A 72 -19.90 1.03 -1.80
CA VAL A 72 -18.88 0.26 -2.51
C VAL A 72 -19.42 -1.12 -2.89
N SER A 73 -18.98 -1.62 -4.05
CA SER A 73 -19.35 -2.95 -4.52
C SER A 73 -18.13 -3.85 -4.59
N PHE A 74 -18.36 -5.16 -4.75
CA PHE A 74 -17.26 -6.11 -4.94
C PHE A 74 -16.43 -5.77 -6.17
N ARG A 75 -17.07 -5.23 -7.18
CA ARG A 75 -16.38 -4.85 -8.40
C ARG A 75 -15.35 -3.75 -8.12
N ASP A 76 -15.69 -2.82 -7.24
CA ASP A 76 -14.76 -1.76 -6.86
C ASP A 76 -13.51 -2.32 -6.19
N TYR A 77 -13.67 -3.35 -5.36
CA TYR A 77 -12.51 -4.01 -4.74
C TYR A 77 -11.57 -4.57 -5.80
N ASP A 78 -12.12 -5.30 -6.77
CA ASP A 78 -11.31 -5.90 -7.82
C ASP A 78 -10.62 -4.86 -8.67
N LEU A 79 -11.32 -3.79 -9.00
CA LEU A 79 -10.77 -2.75 -9.85
C LEU A 79 -9.64 -2.00 -9.14
N ILE A 80 -9.81 -1.72 -7.86
CA ILE A 80 -8.74 -1.07 -7.08
C ILE A 80 -7.54 -2.00 -6.99
N GLU A 81 -7.76 -3.25 -6.65
CA GLU A 81 -6.66 -4.20 -6.49
C GLU A 81 -5.85 -4.31 -7.78
N ASN A 82 -6.53 -4.49 -8.91
CA ASN A 82 -5.87 -4.63 -10.19
C ASN A 82 -5.16 -3.34 -10.61
N SER A 83 -5.78 -2.21 -10.37
CA SER A 83 -5.20 -0.92 -10.73
C SER A 83 -3.96 -0.60 -9.90
N PHE A 84 -4.01 -0.87 -8.61
CA PHE A 84 -2.86 -0.66 -7.73
C PHE A 84 -1.74 -1.62 -8.08
N SER A 85 -2.08 -2.88 -8.38
CA SER A 85 -1.09 -3.88 -8.75
C SER A 85 -0.37 -3.47 -10.03
N ALA A 86 -1.11 -2.97 -11.01
CA ALA A 86 -0.53 -2.49 -12.26
C ALA A 86 0.37 -1.27 -12.02
N LEU A 87 -0.06 -0.37 -11.15
CA LEU A 87 0.69 0.84 -10.87
C LEU A 87 1.99 0.55 -10.12
N LEU A 88 1.94 -0.38 -9.18
CA LEU A 88 3.08 -0.67 -8.30
C LEU A 88 3.94 -1.82 -8.80
N GLY A 89 3.46 -2.60 -9.75
CA GLY A 89 4.21 -3.74 -10.27
C GLY A 89 4.33 -4.88 -9.27
N ARG A 90 3.37 -5.01 -8.37
CA ARG A 90 3.37 -6.03 -7.33
C ARG A 90 1.98 -6.53 -7.05
N GLY A 91 1.89 -7.68 -6.41
CA GLY A 91 0.62 -8.14 -5.86
C GLY A 91 0.13 -7.17 -4.80
N VAL A 92 -1.16 -6.97 -4.75
CA VAL A 92 -1.81 -6.04 -3.82
C VAL A 92 -2.99 -6.73 -3.17
N ASP A 93 -3.08 -6.64 -1.85
CA ASP A 93 -4.24 -7.10 -1.10
C ASP A 93 -5.00 -5.90 -0.58
N ILE A 94 -6.30 -5.92 -0.75
CA ILE A 94 -7.18 -4.85 -0.29
C ILE A 94 -8.04 -5.38 0.85
N VAL A 95 -7.96 -4.75 2.00
CA VAL A 95 -8.77 -5.10 3.16
C VAL A 95 -9.60 -3.90 3.54
N SER A 96 -10.90 -4.08 3.67
CA SER A 96 -11.78 -3.01 4.09
C SER A 96 -11.67 -2.78 5.59
N SER A 97 -11.65 -1.52 6.00
CA SER A 97 -11.62 -1.18 7.41
C SER A 97 -12.88 -1.66 8.15
N SER A 98 -13.94 -1.98 7.41
CA SER A 98 -15.18 -2.46 8.01
C SER A 98 -15.04 -3.82 8.67
N VAL A 99 -13.97 -4.57 8.37
CA VAL A 99 -13.75 -5.87 9.03
C VAL A 99 -13.17 -5.73 10.43
N LEU A 100 -12.60 -4.59 10.77
CA LEU A 100 -11.87 -4.40 12.03
C LEU A 100 -12.71 -4.67 13.28
N PRO A 101 -13.97 -4.20 13.36
CA PRO A 101 -14.76 -4.46 14.57
C PRO A 101 -15.00 -5.94 14.85
N ASN A 102 -14.96 -6.77 13.82
CA ASN A 102 -15.22 -8.21 13.93
C ASN A 102 -13.95 -9.05 13.98
N ALA A 103 -12.79 -8.41 14.02
CA ALA A 103 -11.50 -9.09 14.02
C ALA A 103 -10.54 -8.37 14.97
N PRO A 104 -10.75 -8.48 16.30
CA PRO A 104 -9.99 -7.66 17.25
C PRO A 104 -8.49 -7.88 17.24
N ARG A 105 -8.02 -9.11 17.01
CA ARG A 105 -6.58 -9.35 16.94
C ARG A 105 -5.96 -8.70 15.72
N PHE A 106 -6.65 -8.81 14.61
CA PHE A 106 -6.22 -8.17 13.38
C PHE A 106 -6.25 -6.64 13.53
N ALA A 107 -7.32 -6.12 14.13
CA ALA A 107 -7.45 -4.67 14.37
C ALA A 107 -6.29 -4.14 15.23
N ASN A 108 -5.92 -4.88 16.28
CA ASN A 108 -4.81 -4.47 17.13
C ASN A 108 -3.50 -4.43 16.36
N ARG A 109 -3.25 -5.45 15.52
CA ARG A 109 -2.05 -5.50 14.72
C ARG A 109 -2.01 -4.36 13.72
N VAL A 110 -3.11 -4.12 13.03
CA VAL A 110 -3.21 -3.06 12.04
C VAL A 110 -3.01 -1.70 12.68
N CYS A 111 -3.61 -1.47 13.84
CA CYS A 111 -3.46 -0.19 14.54
C CYS A 111 -2.00 0.11 14.89
N ARG A 112 -1.21 -0.94 15.15
CA ARG A 112 0.21 -0.75 15.45
C ARG A 112 1.06 -0.56 14.21
N GLU A 113 0.67 -1.18 13.10
CA GLU A 113 1.49 -1.23 11.89
C GLU A 113 1.09 -0.26 10.80
N ALA A 114 -0.17 0.11 10.75
CA ALA A 114 -0.70 0.87 9.61
C ALA A 114 -0.09 2.25 9.52
N VAL A 115 0.28 2.60 8.30
CA VAL A 115 0.86 3.90 7.97
C VAL A 115 -0.08 4.57 6.98
N ALA A 116 -0.58 5.74 7.34
CA ALA A 116 -1.47 6.49 6.44
C ALA A 116 -0.69 7.04 5.26
N ILE A 117 -1.32 7.03 4.10
CA ILE A 117 -0.72 7.62 2.91
C ILE A 117 -1.60 8.70 2.32
#